data_6e4d5203e10e81fffb773631ba735bd5
#
_entry.id   6e4d5203e10e81fffb773631ba735bd5
#
_cell.length_a   1.000
_cell.length_b   1.000
_cell.length_c   1.000
_cell.angle_alpha   90.00
_cell.angle_beta   90.00
_cell.angle_gamma   90.00
#
_symmetry.space_group_name_H-M   'P 1'
#
loop_
_entity.id
_entity.type
_entity.pdbx_description
1 polymer ?
#
loop_
_entity_poly.entity_id
_entity_poly.type
_entity_poly.pdbx_seq_one_letter_code
_entity_poly.pdbx_strand_id
1 'polypeptide(L)'
;MPEQEAITNMQSILQRKGIEGISPIAREVKCTAVPTQKNVVLIFMESMSANLMEHFGSTKKLTPFLDSLYLESLSFDHFYSAGIHTNHGMYATLYSFPAIMKRNAMKGAVVPVYSGLPTVLKDNGYRNLFFMTHESQYDNMNAFLRTNGFDEIYAQENYPKDKVVNSFGVQDDFLYQYALPILNKRAEERQPFFTVLLSISNHPSYVIPDYFKPHSTKLEDQIVEYADWAIRQFMQEARKQPWFENTIFVVLSDHGDYWGEYGLIRKGAGLSESLARIPMVWAGYHVKN
;
A
#
# COMPACT_ATOMS: atom_id res chain seq x y z
N MET A 1 22.30 6.50 -21.80
CA MET A 1 23.34 5.92 -20.92
C MET A 1 23.50 4.46 -21.31
N PRO A 2 24.69 4.00 -21.63
CA PRO A 2 24.97 2.59 -21.86
C PRO A 2 24.67 1.75 -20.62
N GLU A 3 24.28 0.50 -20.81
CA GLU A 3 23.87 -0.40 -19.71
C GLU A 3 24.98 -0.56 -18.66
N GLN A 4 26.22 -0.79 -19.09
CA GLN A 4 27.35 -0.95 -18.17
C GLN A 4 27.61 0.30 -17.33
N GLU A 5 27.44 1.48 -17.88
CA GLU A 5 27.55 2.75 -17.15
C GLU A 5 26.43 2.89 -16.12
N ALA A 6 25.19 2.52 -16.48
CA ALA A 6 24.07 2.52 -15.56
C ALA A 6 24.28 1.57 -14.38
N ILE A 7 24.79 0.36 -14.65
CA ILE A 7 25.13 -0.63 -13.63
C ILE A 7 26.20 -0.08 -12.68
N THR A 8 27.28 0.47 -13.23
CA THR A 8 28.40 1.02 -12.42
C THR A 8 27.92 2.16 -11.53
N ASN A 9 27.13 3.09 -12.07
CA ASN A 9 26.57 4.19 -11.30
C ASN A 9 25.65 3.69 -10.19
N MET A 10 24.79 2.72 -10.47
CA MET A 10 23.90 2.14 -9.47
C MET A 10 24.67 1.38 -8.38
N GLN A 11 25.69 0.61 -8.75
CA GLN A 11 26.56 -0.08 -7.78
C GLN A 11 27.28 0.92 -6.86
N SER A 12 27.71 2.05 -7.40
CA SER A 12 28.31 3.14 -6.61
C SER A 12 27.32 3.76 -5.64
N ILE A 13 26.10 4.07 -6.10
CA ILE A 13 25.03 4.62 -5.25
C ILE A 13 24.65 3.64 -4.12
N LEU A 14 24.50 2.36 -4.46
CA LEU A 14 24.14 1.32 -3.52
C LEU A 14 25.30 0.81 -2.66
N GLN A 15 26.53 1.25 -2.95
CA GLN A 15 27.77 0.81 -2.29
C GLN A 15 27.94 -0.72 -2.25
N ARG A 16 27.63 -1.39 -3.39
CA ARG A 16 27.70 -2.86 -3.50
C ARG A 16 28.02 -3.31 -4.92
N LYS A 17 28.51 -4.53 -5.08
CA LYS A 17 28.95 -5.10 -6.38
C LYS A 17 27.91 -5.98 -7.06
N GLY A 18 26.77 -6.24 -6.45
CA GLY A 18 25.80 -7.21 -6.98
C GLY A 18 26.20 -8.67 -6.78
N ILE A 19 25.40 -9.57 -7.35
CA ILE A 19 25.59 -11.03 -7.24
C ILE A 19 25.72 -11.60 -8.64
N GLU A 20 26.84 -12.26 -8.91
CA GLU A 20 27.11 -12.91 -10.20
C GLU A 20 26.03 -13.97 -10.50
N GLY A 21 25.56 -14.02 -11.73
CA GLY A 21 24.54 -14.97 -12.19
C GLY A 21 23.10 -14.63 -11.74
N ILE A 22 22.90 -13.60 -10.88
CA ILE A 22 21.58 -13.15 -10.42
C ILE A 22 21.27 -11.76 -10.94
N SER A 23 21.96 -10.76 -10.43
CA SER A 23 21.81 -9.37 -10.87
C SER A 23 23.02 -8.53 -10.44
N PRO A 24 23.50 -7.62 -11.31
CA PRO A 24 24.63 -6.75 -10.99
C PRO A 24 24.35 -5.75 -9.87
N ILE A 25 23.11 -5.62 -9.43
CA ILE A 25 22.69 -4.73 -8.33
C ILE A 25 22.02 -5.46 -7.16
N ALA A 26 21.90 -6.79 -7.22
CA ALA A 26 21.34 -7.59 -6.13
C ALA A 26 22.23 -7.56 -4.89
N ARG A 27 21.63 -7.86 -3.74
CA ARG A 27 22.35 -8.12 -2.50
C ARG A 27 21.93 -9.47 -1.92
N GLU A 28 22.87 -10.16 -1.31
CA GLU A 28 22.54 -11.30 -0.47
C GLU A 28 22.10 -10.80 0.92
N VAL A 29 20.94 -11.29 1.36
CA VAL A 29 20.46 -11.08 2.73
C VAL A 29 20.58 -12.40 3.47
N LYS A 30 21.51 -12.49 4.41
CA LYS A 30 21.67 -13.68 5.26
C LYS A 30 20.68 -13.59 6.41
N CYS A 31 19.71 -14.49 6.42
CA CYS A 31 18.82 -14.67 7.56
C CYS A 31 19.35 -15.79 8.44
N THR A 32 19.57 -15.50 9.74
CA THR A 32 20.02 -16.47 10.74
C THR A 32 18.85 -17.06 11.53
N ALA A 33 17.67 -16.48 11.42
CA ALA A 33 16.47 -16.95 12.10
C ALA A 33 15.78 -18.07 11.30
N VAL A 34 15.12 -18.98 12.02
CA VAL A 34 14.24 -19.97 11.38
C VAL A 34 13.06 -19.22 10.73
N PRO A 35 12.80 -19.45 9.43
CA PRO A 35 11.67 -18.81 8.76
C PRO A 35 10.34 -19.16 9.46
N THR A 36 9.56 -18.14 9.76
CA THR A 36 8.19 -18.30 10.27
C THR A 36 7.22 -17.87 9.20
N GLN A 37 6.26 -18.74 8.86
CA GLN A 37 5.22 -18.43 7.89
C GLN A 37 4.12 -17.57 8.54
N LYS A 38 4.37 -16.26 8.64
CA LYS A 38 3.38 -15.29 9.10
C LYS A 38 2.47 -14.86 7.97
N ASN A 39 1.19 -14.65 8.24
CA ASN A 39 0.35 -13.92 7.31
C ASN A 39 0.87 -12.48 7.14
N VAL A 40 0.65 -11.91 5.99
CA VAL A 40 1.00 -10.51 5.71
C VAL A 40 -0.23 -9.78 5.17
N VAL A 41 -0.61 -8.70 5.82
CA VAL A 41 -1.64 -7.77 5.36
C VAL A 41 -0.98 -6.44 5.07
N LEU A 42 -0.93 -6.06 3.80
CA LEU A 42 -0.38 -4.81 3.33
C LEU A 42 -1.52 -3.87 2.95
N ILE A 43 -1.60 -2.73 3.62
CA ILE A 43 -2.60 -1.69 3.38
C ILE A 43 -1.93 -0.53 2.65
N PHE A 44 -2.33 -0.32 1.40
CA PHE A 44 -2.01 0.88 0.65
C PHE A 44 -3.06 1.95 0.91
N MET A 45 -2.66 3.04 1.55
CA MET A 45 -3.49 4.23 1.68
C MET A 45 -3.31 5.12 0.45
N GLU A 46 -4.40 5.43 -0.22
CA GLU A 46 -4.40 6.39 -1.34
C GLU A 46 -3.96 7.76 -0.85
N SER A 47 -2.98 8.36 -1.53
CA SER A 47 -2.58 9.78 -1.41
C SER A 47 -2.29 10.27 0.02
N MET A 48 -1.84 9.40 0.92
CA MET A 48 -1.60 9.76 2.31
C MET A 48 -0.19 10.35 2.52
N SER A 49 -0.09 11.66 2.57
CA SER A 49 1.17 12.37 2.88
C SER A 49 1.52 12.28 4.37
N ALA A 50 2.80 12.11 4.68
CA ALA A 50 3.28 12.06 6.06
C ALA A 50 2.97 13.35 6.84
N ASN A 51 3.04 14.52 6.20
CA ASN A 51 2.77 15.82 6.82
C ASN A 51 1.31 16.02 7.28
N LEU A 52 0.39 15.11 6.97
CA LEU A 52 -0.97 15.11 7.51
C LEU A 52 -1.03 14.56 8.94
N MET A 53 -0.01 13.82 9.38
CA MET A 53 0.06 13.18 10.69
C MET A 53 0.66 14.11 11.75
N GLU A 54 0.17 13.99 12.99
CA GLU A 54 0.70 14.74 14.16
C GLU A 54 2.17 14.36 14.43
N HIS A 55 2.52 13.10 14.26
CA HIS A 55 3.88 12.57 14.38
C HIS A 55 4.88 13.34 13.51
N PHE A 56 4.48 13.79 12.33
CA PHE A 56 5.30 14.58 11.41
C PHE A 56 5.06 16.09 11.48
N GLY A 57 4.40 16.57 12.53
CA GLY A 57 4.23 17.99 12.84
C GLY A 57 2.92 18.63 12.39
N SER A 58 1.93 17.85 11.93
CA SER A 58 0.59 18.36 11.68
C SER A 58 -0.07 18.82 12.99
N THR A 59 -0.72 19.97 12.96
CA THR A 59 -1.51 20.49 14.10
C THR A 59 -3.01 20.19 13.95
N LYS A 60 -3.41 19.54 12.86
CA LYS A 60 -4.82 19.35 12.50
C LYS A 60 -5.48 18.14 13.20
N LYS A 61 -4.72 17.21 13.74
CA LYS A 61 -5.20 15.99 14.44
C LYS A 61 -6.12 15.11 13.59
N LEU A 62 -5.76 14.92 12.32
CA LEU A 62 -6.58 14.19 11.35
C LEU A 62 -6.43 12.67 11.46
N THR A 63 -5.31 12.19 12.02
CA THR A 63 -4.88 10.78 11.97
C THR A 63 -4.57 10.17 13.34
N PRO A 64 -5.48 10.29 14.33
CA PRO A 64 -5.19 9.86 15.70
C PRO A 64 -4.89 8.36 15.80
N PHE A 65 -5.45 7.53 14.93
CA PHE A 65 -5.16 6.10 14.94
C PHE A 65 -3.78 5.80 14.35
N LEU A 66 -3.42 6.36 13.20
CA LEU A 66 -2.10 6.18 12.60
C LEU A 66 -1.00 6.73 13.49
N ASP A 67 -1.21 7.89 14.13
CA ASP A 67 -0.27 8.46 15.09
C ASP A 67 -0.04 7.53 16.29
N SER A 68 -1.10 6.94 16.84
CA SER A 68 -1.00 5.92 17.89
C SER A 68 -0.25 4.67 17.39
N LEU A 69 -0.56 4.21 16.18
CA LEU A 69 0.08 3.05 15.58
C LEU A 69 1.58 3.27 15.37
N TYR A 70 1.99 4.49 15.00
CA TYR A 70 3.40 4.88 14.87
C TYR A 70 4.16 4.78 16.18
N LEU A 71 3.53 5.14 17.30
CA LEU A 71 4.16 5.06 18.64
C LEU A 71 4.26 3.63 19.17
N GLU A 72 3.34 2.75 18.79
CA GLU A 72 3.21 1.40 19.32
C GLU A 72 3.90 0.32 18.47
N SER A 73 4.37 0.66 17.26
CA SER A 73 4.82 -0.29 16.24
C SER A 73 6.17 0.12 15.65
N LEU A 74 6.77 -0.75 14.85
CA LEU A 74 7.98 -0.41 14.09
C LEU A 74 7.63 0.61 13.00
N SER A 75 8.03 1.86 13.16
CA SER A 75 7.75 2.97 12.27
C SER A 75 9.00 3.51 11.57
N PHE A 76 8.81 4.17 10.43
CA PHE A 76 9.90 4.65 9.58
C PHE A 76 9.69 6.13 9.27
N ASP A 77 10.50 6.99 9.90
CA ASP A 77 10.37 8.44 9.75
C ASP A 77 10.82 8.97 8.39
N HIS A 78 11.75 8.29 7.74
CA HIS A 78 12.32 8.69 6.44
C HIS A 78 11.94 7.69 5.35
N PHE A 79 10.64 7.57 5.10
CA PHE A 79 10.12 6.72 4.04
C PHE A 79 9.49 7.56 2.92
N TYR A 80 9.87 7.25 1.68
CA TYR A 80 9.53 8.07 0.52
C TYR A 80 8.90 7.23 -0.58
N SER A 81 7.87 7.79 -1.22
CA SER A 81 7.25 7.21 -2.41
C SER A 81 8.23 7.22 -3.59
N ALA A 82 8.21 6.17 -4.39
CA ALA A 82 9.00 6.08 -5.61
C ALA A 82 8.39 6.87 -6.79
N GLY A 83 7.26 7.53 -6.59
CA GLY A 83 6.57 8.30 -7.62
C GLY A 83 5.31 9.00 -7.11
N ILE A 84 4.46 9.43 -8.03
CA ILE A 84 3.32 10.30 -7.76
C ILE A 84 1.97 9.68 -8.18
N HIS A 85 1.94 8.41 -8.50
CA HIS A 85 0.75 7.68 -8.90
C HIS A 85 0.72 6.31 -8.22
N THR A 86 -0.47 5.78 -8.00
CA THR A 86 -0.70 4.48 -7.36
C THR A 86 0.07 3.35 -8.03
N ASN A 87 0.11 3.31 -9.36
CA ASN A 87 0.90 2.31 -10.08
C ASN A 87 2.41 2.41 -9.80
N HIS A 88 2.95 3.61 -9.54
CA HIS A 88 4.35 3.80 -9.16
C HIS A 88 4.64 3.22 -7.77
N GLY A 89 3.78 3.52 -6.79
CA GLY A 89 3.87 2.95 -5.44
C GLY A 89 3.77 1.42 -5.46
N MET A 90 2.86 0.88 -6.26
CA MET A 90 2.70 -0.57 -6.43
C MET A 90 3.94 -1.24 -7.02
N TYR A 91 4.55 -0.68 -8.07
CA TYR A 91 5.78 -1.23 -8.65
C TYR A 91 6.92 -1.26 -7.64
N ALA A 92 7.13 -0.14 -6.96
CA ALA A 92 8.22 -0.02 -6.00
C ALA A 92 8.04 -0.99 -4.83
N THR A 93 6.85 -1.05 -4.26
CA THR A 93 6.58 -1.86 -3.06
C THR A 93 6.49 -3.35 -3.38
N LEU A 94 5.80 -3.74 -4.44
CA LEU A 94 5.54 -5.15 -4.73
C LEU A 94 6.64 -5.79 -5.57
N TYR A 95 7.34 -5.03 -6.42
CA TYR A 95 8.30 -5.57 -7.39
C TYR A 95 9.68 -4.91 -7.32
N SER A 96 9.90 -4.00 -6.37
CA SER A 96 11.21 -3.37 -6.09
C SER A 96 11.86 -2.67 -7.27
N PHE A 97 11.08 -2.06 -8.18
CA PHE A 97 11.65 -1.25 -9.24
C PHE A 97 11.09 0.18 -9.26
N PRO A 98 11.89 1.16 -9.70
CA PRO A 98 11.51 2.56 -9.67
C PRO A 98 10.43 2.87 -10.71
N ALA A 99 9.66 3.92 -10.43
CA ALA A 99 8.65 4.41 -11.36
C ALA A 99 9.25 4.86 -12.70
N ILE A 100 8.61 4.48 -13.79
CA ILE A 100 8.88 5.02 -15.11
C ILE A 100 7.91 6.17 -15.35
N MET A 101 8.33 7.40 -15.01
CA MET A 101 7.46 8.59 -14.94
C MET A 101 6.64 8.88 -16.21
N LYS A 102 7.11 8.47 -17.37
CA LYS A 102 6.42 8.71 -18.66
C LYS A 102 5.56 7.54 -19.12
N ARG A 103 5.51 6.43 -18.36
CA ARG A 103 4.89 5.20 -18.82
C ARG A 103 4.30 4.42 -17.64
N ASN A 104 3.03 4.04 -17.75
CA ASN A 104 2.46 3.03 -16.88
C ASN A 104 2.81 1.63 -17.42
N ALA A 105 3.65 0.87 -16.70
CA ALA A 105 4.09 -0.45 -17.12
C ALA A 105 2.98 -1.51 -17.13
N MET A 106 1.84 -1.28 -16.46
CA MET A 106 0.66 -2.16 -16.52
C MET A 106 -0.06 -2.04 -17.86
N LYS A 107 0.03 -0.85 -18.52
CA LYS A 107 -0.64 -0.54 -19.78
C LYS A 107 0.27 -0.86 -20.97
N GLY A 108 0.14 -2.02 -21.53
CA GLY A 108 0.90 -2.43 -22.71
C GLY A 108 0.19 -3.55 -23.46
N ALA A 109 0.57 -3.77 -24.71
CA ALA A 109 0.04 -4.88 -25.51
C ALA A 109 0.42 -6.24 -24.92
N VAL A 110 1.52 -6.28 -24.18
CA VAL A 110 1.99 -7.46 -23.45
C VAL A 110 2.19 -7.05 -21.99
N VAL A 111 1.60 -7.81 -21.07
CA VAL A 111 1.82 -7.62 -19.65
C VAL A 111 3.20 -8.17 -19.29
N PRO A 112 4.09 -7.32 -18.75
CA PRO A 112 5.41 -7.80 -18.38
C PRO A 112 5.35 -8.71 -17.16
N VAL A 113 6.27 -9.69 -17.12
CA VAL A 113 6.44 -10.60 -15.98
C VAL A 113 7.56 -10.06 -15.10
N TYR A 114 7.26 -9.87 -13.82
CA TYR A 114 8.22 -9.41 -12.82
C TYR A 114 8.36 -10.41 -11.69
N SER A 115 9.56 -10.52 -11.14
CA SER A 115 9.78 -11.13 -9.85
C SER A 115 9.65 -10.07 -8.75
N GLY A 116 8.98 -10.39 -7.68
CA GLY A 116 8.77 -9.47 -6.56
C GLY A 116 8.12 -10.15 -5.37
N LEU A 117 7.69 -9.36 -4.41
CA LEU A 117 7.11 -9.87 -3.17
C LEU A 117 5.98 -10.90 -3.41
N PRO A 118 4.99 -10.65 -4.30
CA PRO A 118 3.91 -11.62 -4.53
C PRO A 118 4.40 -12.94 -5.09
N THR A 119 5.32 -12.93 -6.07
CA THR A 119 5.84 -14.17 -6.69
C THR A 119 6.70 -14.94 -5.70
N VAL A 120 7.56 -14.26 -4.94
CA VAL A 120 8.39 -14.90 -3.91
C VAL A 120 7.54 -15.54 -2.81
N LEU A 121 6.50 -14.84 -2.32
CA LEU A 121 5.60 -15.41 -1.31
C LEU A 121 4.81 -16.59 -1.86
N LYS A 122 4.33 -16.53 -3.10
CA LYS A 122 3.64 -17.63 -3.76
C LYS A 122 4.52 -18.87 -3.86
N ASP A 123 5.79 -18.71 -4.27
CA ASP A 123 6.77 -19.79 -4.35
C ASP A 123 7.08 -20.40 -2.97
N ASN A 124 6.84 -19.65 -1.89
CA ASN A 124 6.93 -20.10 -0.50
C ASN A 124 5.60 -20.58 0.09
N GLY A 125 4.61 -20.87 -0.73
CA GLY A 125 3.36 -21.50 -0.33
C GLY A 125 2.27 -20.55 0.16
N TYR A 126 2.42 -19.24 -0.02
CA TYR A 126 1.40 -18.27 0.32
C TYR A 126 0.25 -18.25 -0.70
N ARG A 127 -0.95 -17.96 -0.22
CA ARG A 127 -2.09 -17.56 -1.04
C ARG A 127 -2.13 -16.03 -1.12
N ASN A 128 -2.04 -15.49 -2.35
CA ASN A 128 -1.95 -14.05 -2.55
C ASN A 128 -3.29 -13.47 -3.00
N LEU A 129 -3.81 -12.51 -2.21
CA LEU A 129 -5.09 -11.84 -2.43
C LEU A 129 -4.87 -10.35 -2.66
N PHE A 130 -5.63 -9.76 -3.58
CA PHE A 130 -5.64 -8.32 -3.81
C PHE A 130 -7.08 -7.79 -3.76
N PHE A 131 -7.30 -6.76 -2.97
CA PHE A 131 -8.58 -6.07 -2.87
C PHE A 131 -8.41 -4.62 -3.31
N MET A 132 -9.24 -4.17 -4.22
CA MET A 132 -9.30 -2.80 -4.69
C MET A 132 -10.75 -2.29 -4.71
N THR A 133 -10.95 -1.01 -4.57
CA THR A 133 -12.29 -0.41 -4.49
C THR A 133 -12.97 -0.28 -5.85
N HIS A 134 -12.19 0.02 -6.89
CA HIS A 134 -12.64 0.32 -8.25
C HIS A 134 -12.72 -0.92 -9.16
N GLU A 135 -13.09 -0.72 -10.40
CA GLU A 135 -13.12 -1.78 -11.43
C GLU A 135 -11.74 -2.41 -11.64
N SER A 136 -11.71 -3.72 -11.79
CA SER A 136 -10.50 -4.51 -11.92
C SER A 136 -9.67 -4.15 -13.17
N GLN A 137 -10.33 -3.60 -14.20
CA GLN A 137 -9.68 -3.18 -15.45
C GLN A 137 -9.02 -1.81 -15.38
N TYR A 138 -9.27 -1.04 -14.31
CA TYR A 138 -8.61 0.24 -14.12
C TYR A 138 -7.08 0.05 -14.18
N ASP A 139 -6.42 0.85 -15.00
CA ASP A 139 -4.97 0.77 -15.25
C ASP A 139 -4.46 -0.63 -15.67
N ASN A 140 -5.35 -1.53 -16.15
CA ASN A 140 -5.05 -2.92 -16.49
C ASN A 140 -4.56 -3.75 -15.28
N MET A 141 -4.96 -3.37 -14.07
CA MET A 141 -4.49 -3.99 -12.82
C MET A 141 -4.80 -5.49 -12.76
N ASN A 142 -5.98 -5.93 -13.18
CA ASN A 142 -6.35 -7.34 -13.11
C ASN A 142 -5.38 -8.23 -13.89
N ALA A 143 -5.11 -7.91 -15.15
CA ALA A 143 -4.19 -8.68 -15.97
C ALA A 143 -2.77 -8.65 -15.40
N PHE A 144 -2.31 -7.46 -14.96
CA PHE A 144 -0.99 -7.28 -14.38
C PHE A 144 -0.79 -8.09 -13.10
N LEU A 145 -1.71 -7.99 -12.15
CA LEU A 145 -1.63 -8.66 -10.85
C LEU A 145 -1.70 -10.18 -10.98
N ARG A 146 -2.61 -10.70 -11.84
CA ARG A 146 -2.67 -12.15 -12.09
C ARG A 146 -1.40 -12.70 -12.72
N THR A 147 -0.84 -11.99 -13.69
CA THR A 147 0.42 -12.36 -14.34
C THR A 147 1.59 -12.34 -13.33
N ASN A 148 1.52 -11.48 -12.32
CA ASN A 148 2.62 -11.20 -11.41
C ASN A 148 2.36 -11.68 -9.96
N GLY A 149 1.70 -12.83 -9.80
CA GLY A 149 1.72 -13.60 -8.58
C GLY A 149 0.49 -13.55 -7.69
N PHE A 150 -0.57 -12.77 -8.04
CA PHE A 150 -1.82 -12.79 -7.28
C PHE A 150 -2.77 -13.89 -7.75
N ASP A 151 -3.31 -14.64 -6.80
CA ASP A 151 -4.24 -15.76 -7.04
C ASP A 151 -5.68 -15.28 -7.11
N GLU A 152 -6.05 -14.34 -6.25
CA GLU A 152 -7.40 -13.83 -6.11
C GLU A 152 -7.39 -12.30 -6.17
N ILE A 153 -8.31 -11.76 -6.95
CA ILE A 153 -8.50 -10.31 -7.09
C ILE A 153 -9.97 -10.01 -6.84
N TYR A 154 -10.22 -9.14 -5.88
CA TYR A 154 -11.54 -8.63 -5.52
C TYR A 154 -11.60 -7.15 -5.87
N ALA A 155 -12.59 -6.78 -6.65
CA ALA A 155 -12.76 -5.45 -7.20
C ALA A 155 -14.24 -5.07 -7.24
N GLN A 156 -14.58 -3.91 -7.76
CA GLN A 156 -15.93 -3.39 -7.81
C GLN A 156 -16.95 -4.41 -8.34
N GLU A 157 -16.57 -5.24 -9.29
CA GLU A 157 -17.43 -6.27 -9.88
C GLU A 157 -17.89 -7.35 -8.89
N ASN A 158 -17.17 -7.50 -7.77
CA ASN A 158 -17.49 -8.45 -6.69
C ASN A 158 -18.41 -7.85 -5.61
N TYR A 159 -18.59 -6.53 -5.60
CA TYR A 159 -19.32 -5.81 -4.57
C TYR A 159 -20.79 -5.57 -4.93
N PRO A 160 -21.68 -5.43 -3.96
CA PRO A 160 -23.06 -4.99 -4.22
C PRO A 160 -23.07 -3.62 -4.89
N LYS A 161 -23.90 -3.46 -5.92
CA LYS A 161 -23.97 -2.23 -6.73
C LYS A 161 -24.34 -0.98 -5.91
N ASP A 162 -25.14 -1.16 -4.88
CA ASP A 162 -25.56 -0.09 -3.95
C ASP A 162 -24.45 0.41 -3.03
N LYS A 163 -23.31 -0.27 -3.00
CA LYS A 163 -22.12 0.15 -2.26
C LYS A 163 -21.13 0.97 -3.09
N VAL A 164 -21.32 0.99 -4.40
CA VAL A 164 -20.49 1.81 -5.31
C VAL A 164 -20.95 3.26 -5.21
N VAL A 165 -20.05 4.13 -4.77
CA VAL A 165 -20.35 5.54 -4.44
C VAL A 165 -19.95 6.53 -5.56
N ASN A 166 -18.96 6.17 -6.37
CA ASN A 166 -18.50 6.98 -7.51
C ASN A 166 -17.72 6.10 -8.51
N SER A 167 -17.06 6.72 -9.50
CA SER A 167 -16.24 6.03 -10.50
C SER A 167 -15.00 5.31 -9.95
N PHE A 168 -14.63 5.56 -8.69
CA PHE A 168 -13.55 4.87 -7.99
C PHE A 168 -14.05 3.75 -7.08
N GLY A 169 -15.34 3.41 -7.18
CA GLY A 169 -15.92 2.22 -6.57
C GLY A 169 -16.49 2.42 -5.18
N VAL A 170 -16.14 1.50 -4.30
CA VAL A 170 -16.65 1.45 -2.91
C VAL A 170 -15.76 2.24 -1.96
N GLN A 171 -16.28 2.54 -0.77
CA GLN A 171 -15.53 3.24 0.27
C GLN A 171 -14.57 2.30 1.00
N ASP A 172 -13.55 2.87 1.67
CA ASP A 172 -12.49 2.12 2.33
C ASP A 172 -13.02 1.22 3.45
N ASP A 173 -13.93 1.70 4.28
CA ASP A 173 -14.50 0.89 5.36
C ASP A 173 -15.28 -0.31 4.83
N PHE A 174 -15.99 -0.14 3.73
CA PHE A 174 -16.66 -1.25 3.05
C PHE A 174 -15.66 -2.27 2.49
N LEU A 175 -14.58 -1.79 1.82
CA LEU A 175 -13.49 -2.66 1.34
C LEU A 175 -12.95 -3.55 2.47
N TYR A 176 -12.66 -2.94 3.61
CA TYR A 176 -12.12 -3.65 4.78
C TYR A 176 -13.13 -4.64 5.39
N GLN A 177 -14.40 -4.25 5.50
CA GLN A 177 -15.47 -5.13 5.96
C GLN A 177 -15.68 -6.32 5.03
N TYR A 178 -15.56 -6.11 3.71
CA TYR A 178 -15.67 -7.17 2.71
C TYR A 178 -14.50 -8.14 2.75
N ALA A 179 -13.28 -7.64 2.96
CA ALA A 179 -12.08 -8.45 3.03
C ALA A 179 -12.04 -9.38 4.26
N LEU A 180 -12.48 -8.91 5.40
CA LEU A 180 -12.33 -9.61 6.69
C LEU A 180 -12.89 -11.06 6.71
N PRO A 181 -14.13 -11.35 6.28
CA PRO A 181 -14.63 -12.72 6.25
C PRO A 181 -13.88 -13.62 5.25
N ILE A 182 -13.33 -13.06 4.19
CA ILE A 182 -12.52 -13.80 3.23
C ILE A 182 -11.18 -14.19 3.87
N LEU A 183 -10.53 -13.26 4.58
CA LEU A 183 -9.31 -13.53 5.33
C LEU A 183 -9.54 -14.57 6.44
N ASN A 184 -10.66 -14.51 7.14
CA ASN A 184 -11.05 -15.52 8.13
C ASN A 184 -11.09 -16.91 7.50
N LYS A 185 -11.77 -17.04 6.37
CA LYS A 185 -11.85 -18.30 5.63
C LYS A 185 -10.47 -18.80 5.18
N ARG A 186 -9.60 -17.94 4.70
CA ARG A 186 -8.24 -18.32 4.27
C ARG A 186 -7.38 -18.77 5.44
N ALA A 187 -7.51 -18.13 6.60
CA ALA A 187 -6.81 -18.55 7.81
C ALA A 187 -7.21 -19.96 8.28
N GLU A 188 -8.45 -20.39 8.06
CA GLU A 188 -8.94 -21.75 8.37
C GLU A 188 -8.27 -22.82 7.49
N GLU A 189 -7.83 -22.47 6.28
CA GLU A 189 -7.18 -23.39 5.34
C GLU A 189 -5.73 -23.77 5.75
N ARG A 190 -5.22 -23.19 6.85
CA ARG A 190 -3.85 -23.38 7.37
C ARG A 190 -2.74 -23.07 6.35
N GLN A 191 -3.06 -22.33 5.32
CA GLN A 191 -2.12 -21.79 4.35
C GLN A 191 -1.86 -20.33 4.70
N PRO A 192 -0.60 -19.88 4.78
CA PRO A 192 -0.32 -18.47 5.01
C PRO A 192 -0.83 -17.64 3.83
N PHE A 193 -1.34 -16.44 4.12
CA PHE A 193 -1.82 -15.54 3.09
C PHE A 193 -1.00 -14.23 3.06
N PHE A 194 -0.87 -13.70 1.86
CA PHE A 194 -0.44 -12.34 1.60
C PHE A 194 -1.61 -11.57 1.01
N THR A 195 -2.03 -10.54 1.67
CA THR A 195 -3.17 -9.72 1.25
C THR A 195 -2.76 -8.28 1.05
N VAL A 196 -3.18 -7.70 -0.06
CA VAL A 196 -3.09 -6.27 -0.33
C VAL A 196 -4.48 -5.66 -0.30
N LEU A 197 -4.64 -4.59 0.47
CA LEU A 197 -5.85 -3.77 0.57
C LEU A 197 -5.51 -2.39 0.03
N LEU A 198 -6.02 -2.05 -1.16
CA LEU A 198 -5.80 -0.75 -1.81
C LEU A 198 -6.99 0.16 -1.55
N SER A 199 -6.82 1.17 -0.70
CA SER A 199 -7.83 2.17 -0.39
C SER A 199 -7.92 3.24 -1.48
N ILE A 200 -8.93 4.09 -1.42
CA ILE A 200 -9.21 5.12 -2.43
C ILE A 200 -9.74 6.44 -1.85
N SER A 201 -10.17 6.46 -0.60
CA SER A 201 -10.97 7.58 -0.08
C SER A 201 -10.31 8.94 -0.24
N ASN A 202 -8.99 9.03 -0.11
CA ASN A 202 -8.25 10.28 -0.29
C ASN A 202 -8.07 10.70 -1.77
N HIS A 203 -8.63 9.95 -2.72
CA HIS A 203 -8.67 10.36 -4.13
C HIS A 203 -9.86 11.30 -4.39
N PRO A 204 -9.69 12.45 -5.04
CA PRO A 204 -10.84 13.21 -5.55
C PRO A 204 -11.66 12.38 -6.56
N SER A 205 -13.00 12.36 -6.56
CA SER A 205 -13.94 13.19 -5.79
C SER A 205 -14.25 12.55 -4.42
N TYR A 206 -14.02 13.30 -3.36
CA TYR A 206 -14.22 12.81 -2.00
C TYR A 206 -15.69 12.57 -1.67
N VAL A 207 -15.99 11.43 -1.04
CA VAL A 207 -17.32 11.08 -0.56
C VAL A 207 -17.22 10.70 0.92
N ILE A 208 -17.83 11.52 1.75
CA ILE A 208 -17.92 11.26 3.20
C ILE A 208 -19.23 10.53 3.46
N PRO A 209 -19.22 9.32 4.06
CA PRO A 209 -20.46 8.63 4.41
C PRO A 209 -21.25 9.40 5.48
N ASP A 210 -22.57 9.42 5.37
CA ASP A 210 -23.45 10.11 6.32
C ASP A 210 -23.32 9.62 7.78
N TYR A 211 -22.91 8.39 7.97
CA TYR A 211 -22.70 7.78 9.28
C TYR A 211 -21.37 8.20 9.93
N PHE A 212 -20.39 8.66 9.18
CA PHE A 212 -19.15 9.20 9.71
C PHE A 212 -19.31 10.67 10.09
N LYS A 213 -18.82 11.04 11.26
CA LYS A 213 -18.94 12.41 11.78
C LYS A 213 -17.54 13.00 11.98
N PRO A 214 -17.02 13.72 10.97
CA PRO A 214 -15.71 14.35 11.04
C PRO A 214 -15.71 15.52 12.03
N HIS A 215 -14.53 15.85 12.55
CA HIS A 215 -14.32 17.03 13.40
C HIS A 215 -14.04 18.27 12.57
N SER A 216 -13.35 18.09 11.44
CA SER A 216 -12.96 19.17 10.54
C SER A 216 -14.13 19.69 9.74
N THR A 217 -14.01 20.94 9.28
CA THR A 217 -15.02 21.60 8.42
C THR A 217 -14.68 21.52 6.94
N LYS A 218 -13.40 21.35 6.59
CA LYS A 218 -12.94 21.24 5.21
C LYS A 218 -13.06 19.80 4.72
N LEU A 219 -13.60 19.62 3.54
CA LEU A 219 -13.83 18.29 2.94
C LEU A 219 -12.53 17.49 2.78
N GLU A 220 -11.43 18.17 2.42
CA GLU A 220 -10.12 17.56 2.28
C GLU A 220 -9.58 17.02 3.63
N ASP A 221 -9.83 17.71 4.72
CA ASP A 221 -9.44 17.25 6.04
C ASP A 221 -10.37 16.12 6.53
N GLN A 222 -11.67 16.23 6.25
CA GLN A 222 -12.67 15.21 6.61
C GLN A 222 -12.40 13.84 5.98
N ILE A 223 -11.93 13.82 4.73
CA ILE A 223 -11.65 12.53 4.06
C ILE A 223 -10.43 11.84 4.65
N VAL A 224 -9.43 12.59 5.12
CA VAL A 224 -8.27 12.04 5.84
C VAL A 224 -8.69 11.45 7.18
N GLU A 225 -9.52 12.18 7.95
CA GLU A 225 -10.11 11.65 9.19
C GLU A 225 -10.90 10.35 8.95
N TYR A 226 -11.64 10.30 7.85
CA TYR A 226 -12.40 9.12 7.49
C TYR A 226 -11.48 7.93 7.14
N ALA A 227 -10.43 8.16 6.37
CA ALA A 227 -9.48 7.10 6.02
C ALA A 227 -8.77 6.53 7.26
N ASP A 228 -8.36 7.39 8.20
CA ASP A 228 -7.79 6.97 9.49
C ASP A 228 -8.80 6.16 10.33
N TRP A 229 -10.04 6.64 10.40
CA TRP A 229 -11.13 5.92 11.09
C TRP A 229 -11.39 4.56 10.44
N ALA A 230 -11.42 4.45 9.13
CA ALA A 230 -11.69 3.21 8.42
C ALA A 230 -10.63 2.13 8.72
N ILE A 231 -9.33 2.50 8.68
CA ILE A 231 -8.26 1.59 9.08
C ILE A 231 -8.39 1.19 10.56
N ARG A 232 -8.71 2.13 11.44
CA ARG A 232 -8.94 1.83 12.87
C ARG A 232 -10.01 0.76 13.05
N GLN A 233 -11.15 0.90 12.34
CA GLN A 233 -12.23 -0.10 12.41
C GLN A 233 -11.73 -1.47 11.94
N PHE A 234 -11.03 -1.53 10.82
CA PHE A 234 -10.46 -2.78 10.32
C PHE A 234 -9.51 -3.44 11.33
N MET A 235 -8.58 -2.69 11.88
CA MET A 235 -7.61 -3.22 12.84
C MET A 235 -8.26 -3.68 14.14
N GLN A 236 -9.32 -3.00 14.60
CA GLN A 236 -10.10 -3.42 15.76
C GLN A 236 -10.84 -4.74 15.52
N GLU A 237 -11.43 -4.94 14.34
CA GLU A 237 -12.10 -6.19 13.98
C GLU A 237 -11.09 -7.32 13.71
N ALA A 238 -9.95 -7.02 13.06
CA ALA A 238 -8.88 -7.98 12.85
C ALA A 238 -8.29 -8.51 14.17
N ARG A 239 -8.13 -7.64 15.17
CA ARG A 239 -7.65 -8.04 16.52
C ARG A 239 -8.52 -9.09 17.22
N LYS A 240 -9.78 -9.23 16.84
CA LYS A 240 -10.68 -10.25 17.38
C LYS A 240 -10.51 -11.62 16.72
N GLN A 241 -9.76 -11.68 15.63
CA GLN A 241 -9.63 -12.90 14.81
C GLN A 241 -8.46 -13.77 15.28
N PRO A 242 -8.60 -15.11 15.24
CA PRO A 242 -7.53 -16.03 15.67
C PRO A 242 -6.21 -15.89 14.91
N TRP A 243 -6.25 -15.40 13.67
CA TRP A 243 -5.08 -15.24 12.82
C TRP A 243 -4.29 -13.96 13.10
N PHE A 244 -4.84 -13.02 13.89
CA PHE A 244 -4.21 -11.72 14.16
C PHE A 244 -2.79 -11.88 14.75
N GLU A 245 -2.64 -12.75 15.76
CA GLU A 245 -1.37 -13.02 16.44
C GLU A 245 -0.32 -13.70 15.54
N ASN A 246 -0.74 -14.19 14.37
CA ASN A 246 0.17 -14.75 13.37
C ASN A 246 0.29 -13.88 12.11
N THR A 247 0.04 -12.57 12.25
CA THR A 247 -0.01 -11.65 11.11
C THR A 247 0.88 -10.43 11.31
N ILE A 248 1.59 -10.06 10.25
CA ILE A 248 2.30 -8.79 10.11
C ILE A 248 1.41 -7.86 9.28
N PHE A 249 1.07 -6.71 9.85
CA PHE A 249 0.38 -5.63 9.15
C PHE A 249 1.39 -4.59 8.72
N VAL A 250 1.38 -4.26 7.43
CA VAL A 250 2.20 -3.21 6.85
C VAL A 250 1.24 -2.13 6.35
N VAL A 251 1.31 -0.94 6.95
CA VAL A 251 0.50 0.20 6.53
C VAL A 251 1.44 1.23 5.91
N LEU A 252 1.19 1.60 4.67
CA LEU A 252 1.94 2.63 3.96
C LEU A 252 1.03 3.34 2.97
N SER A 253 1.49 4.50 2.46
CA SER A 253 0.82 5.13 1.33
C SER A 253 1.47 4.73 0.00
N ASP A 254 0.71 4.80 -1.07
CA ASP A 254 1.20 4.64 -2.44
C ASP A 254 2.02 5.86 -2.90
N HIS A 255 1.59 7.07 -2.53
CA HIS A 255 2.24 8.37 -2.70
C HIS A 255 1.57 9.40 -1.81
N GLY A 256 2.14 10.59 -1.69
CA GLY A 256 1.46 11.74 -1.09
C GLY A 256 0.70 12.58 -2.11
N ASP A 257 0.11 13.68 -1.64
CA ASP A 257 -0.51 14.71 -2.48
C ASP A 257 -0.27 16.11 -1.87
N TYR A 258 -0.62 17.16 -2.61
CA TYR A 258 -0.63 18.52 -2.11
C TYR A 258 -1.99 18.85 -1.48
N TRP A 259 -1.95 19.39 -0.27
CA TRP A 259 -3.12 19.73 0.53
C TRP A 259 -3.22 21.25 0.75
N GLY A 260 -2.74 22.01 -0.23
CA GLY A 260 -2.69 23.48 -0.22
C GLY A 260 -1.30 24.07 -0.01
N GLU A 261 -0.29 23.23 0.23
CA GLU A 261 1.10 23.68 0.35
C GLU A 261 1.56 24.32 -0.96
N TYR A 262 2.29 25.42 -0.85
CA TYR A 262 2.81 26.20 -2.00
C TYR A 262 1.71 26.70 -2.95
N GLY A 263 0.43 26.76 -2.49
CA GLY A 263 -0.71 27.05 -3.35
C GLY A 263 -1.09 25.92 -4.32
N LEU A 264 -0.55 24.73 -4.11
CA LEU A 264 -0.84 23.53 -4.92
C LEU A 264 -1.88 22.67 -4.21
N ILE A 265 -2.82 22.13 -5.00
CA ILE A 265 -3.92 21.29 -4.50
C ILE A 265 -3.94 19.90 -5.12
N ARG A 266 -2.94 19.57 -5.94
CA ARG A 266 -2.83 18.27 -6.62
C ARG A 266 -1.39 17.92 -7.00
N LYS A 267 -1.08 16.63 -6.98
CA LYS A 267 0.16 16.05 -7.52
C LYS A 267 0.36 16.39 -9.00
N GLY A 268 1.61 16.37 -9.45
CA GLY A 268 1.99 16.57 -10.86
C GLY A 268 2.64 17.91 -11.18
N ALA A 269 2.57 18.89 -10.28
CA ALA A 269 3.16 20.21 -10.48
C ALA A 269 4.66 20.30 -10.08
N GLY A 270 5.20 19.31 -9.40
CA GLY A 270 6.58 19.25 -8.94
C GLY A 270 6.78 18.12 -7.93
N LEU A 271 8.00 17.98 -7.41
CA LEU A 271 8.32 17.13 -6.28
C LEU A 271 8.61 17.98 -5.06
N SER A 272 8.04 17.63 -3.93
CA SER A 272 8.29 18.24 -2.63
C SER A 272 8.28 17.18 -1.55
N GLU A 273 8.75 17.52 -0.36
CA GLU A 273 8.68 16.65 0.81
C GLU A 273 7.23 16.23 1.11
N SER A 274 6.26 17.14 1.00
CA SER A 274 4.83 16.85 1.21
C SER A 274 4.27 15.78 0.28
N LEU A 275 4.75 15.76 -0.97
CA LEU A 275 4.31 14.79 -1.97
C LEU A 275 5.06 13.45 -1.86
N ALA A 276 6.35 13.51 -1.53
CA ALA A 276 7.22 12.34 -1.59
C ALA A 276 7.26 11.55 -0.28
N ARG A 277 7.25 12.23 0.88
CA ARG A 277 7.30 11.59 2.18
C ARG A 277 5.95 11.00 2.56
N ILE A 278 5.93 9.70 2.81
CA ILE A 278 4.72 8.94 3.10
C ILE A 278 4.88 8.16 4.41
N PRO A 279 3.77 7.85 5.11
CA PRO A 279 3.84 6.98 6.28
C PRO A 279 4.22 5.55 5.91
N MET A 280 4.97 4.91 6.80
CA MET A 280 5.29 3.49 6.75
C MET A 280 5.39 2.94 8.17
N VAL A 281 4.54 1.96 8.49
CA VAL A 281 4.54 1.31 9.80
C VAL A 281 4.30 -0.19 9.66
N TRP A 282 5.03 -0.98 10.43
CA TRP A 282 4.83 -2.42 10.56
C TRP A 282 4.30 -2.71 11.96
N ALA A 283 3.10 -3.28 12.02
CA ALA A 283 2.40 -3.62 13.25
C ALA A 283 2.10 -5.12 13.30
N GLY A 284 1.71 -5.62 14.48
CA GLY A 284 1.29 -7.00 14.69
C GLY A 284 2.18 -7.75 15.68
N TYR A 285 2.07 -9.07 15.68
CA TYR A 285 2.73 -9.90 16.66
C TYR A 285 4.26 -9.78 16.63
N HIS A 286 4.84 -9.41 17.79
CA HIS A 286 6.29 -9.18 17.98
C HIS A 286 6.93 -8.08 17.10
N VAL A 287 6.15 -7.25 16.43
CA VAL A 287 6.67 -6.07 15.75
C VAL A 287 6.56 -4.89 16.72
N LYS A 288 7.65 -4.50 17.34
CA LYS A 288 7.76 -3.37 18.30
C LYS A 288 8.97 -2.52 17.94
N ASN A 289 8.88 -1.23 18.26
CA ASN A 289 10.03 -0.32 18.29
C ASN A 289 11.07 -0.76 19.30
#